data_46cb271fe16d575786855c54924932c0
#
_entry.id   46cb271fe16d575786855c54924932c0
#
_cell.length_a   1.000
_cell.length_b   1.000
_cell.length_c   1.000
_cell.angle_alpha   90.00
_cell.angle_beta   90.00
_cell.angle_gamma   90.00
#
_symmetry.space_group_name_H-M   'P 1'
#
loop_
_entity.id
_entity.type
_entity.pdbx_description
1 polymer ?
#
loop_
_entity_poly.entity_id
_entity_poly.type
_entity_poly.pdbx_seq_one_letter_code
_entity_poly.pdbx_strand_id
1 'polypeptide(L)'
;MRHLSALLFLAGWASVGAAQVPPRVAVQLRGFGNAPLAGSQLQVLAGQLELEVQNLRNACRAMNLPPGLRLQVGLTADRSVQIVQQFRQLTYRAASPADVLAAHAGVDQSLTQLAALVESYAAGSPAVAQALNRVQFADDRLHTLLGGANPGGDVQRQLIVRLAASLEDTVGELRAVIDDNLPAGFDRTLSRQLRQVSGASRRVAQLAGSGAAVPVVTAEVGQLVSGWQSVAPQVALVASQSPRVRLQAAQVDQLMAELARTAGGGVAVPGPGFGIVTPSSRVFVVGAGESGGPRVRIFHELNGPSTDFFAYDPNYRGGVRVAIADLNGDGFPDIVTAPGRDTQPLIRVFDGRTLGLLTQFVAYDPPYDLGTFVAAADITRDGRAVVAVGPGPGGPPHVKLFDIAAGKLLDEVFPYGKELRCGARVALADVDGDGTADLITVPGPDPGIGPQVKVFNGRNGKLLREFNAFDERWRGGLHVAAADVTRNGRAELIIGTDAGGPASVRVFDPLAGRLLAEWQPYGNQFRGGVRVAAFDVNNDGVPDVVAAPGTGSVNVPIRAYDGRTRRPLGEFVPFEGGFAGGAFVGGK
;
A
#
# COMPACT_ATOMS: atom_id res chain seq x y z
N MET A 1 -7.63 -15.30 -42.76
CA MET A 1 -6.84 -16.10 -41.80
C MET A 1 -5.74 -15.24 -41.13
N ARG A 2 -6.10 -14.08 -40.56
CA ARG A 2 -5.15 -13.24 -39.80
C ARG A 2 -5.75 -12.67 -38.50
N HIS A 3 -6.88 -13.18 -38.05
CA HIS A 3 -7.54 -12.73 -36.80
C HIS A 3 -7.57 -13.78 -35.69
N LEU A 4 -6.87 -14.92 -35.87
CA LEU A 4 -6.81 -15.97 -34.82
C LEU A 4 -5.60 -15.91 -33.90
N SER A 5 -4.61 -15.03 -34.16
CA SER A 5 -3.37 -15.04 -33.37
C SER A 5 -3.45 -14.25 -32.05
N ALA A 6 -4.43 -13.37 -31.86
CA ALA A 6 -4.60 -12.63 -30.61
C ALA A 6 -5.38 -13.43 -29.54
N LEU A 7 -6.10 -14.48 -29.95
CA LEU A 7 -6.89 -15.33 -29.04
C LEU A 7 -6.09 -16.49 -28.44
N LEU A 8 -4.91 -16.79 -28.97
CA LEU A 8 -4.11 -17.95 -28.53
C LEU A 8 -3.22 -17.67 -27.30
N PHE A 9 -2.98 -16.40 -26.95
CA PHE A 9 -2.18 -16.09 -25.75
C PHE A 9 -2.99 -16.12 -24.46
N LEU A 10 -4.30 -15.94 -24.51
CA LEU A 10 -5.19 -16.11 -23.33
C LEU A 10 -5.57 -17.58 -23.10
N ALA A 11 -5.35 -18.46 -24.07
CA ALA A 11 -5.63 -19.91 -23.96
C ALA A 11 -4.53 -20.70 -23.25
N GLY A 12 -3.39 -20.08 -22.91
CA GLY A 12 -2.29 -20.73 -22.17
C GLY A 12 -2.65 -21.15 -20.74
N TRP A 13 -3.77 -20.67 -20.21
CA TRP A 13 -4.30 -21.07 -18.90
C TRP A 13 -5.14 -22.36 -18.94
N ALA A 14 -5.51 -22.85 -20.10
CA ALA A 14 -6.39 -24.01 -20.22
C ALA A 14 -5.68 -25.35 -20.43
N SER A 15 -4.34 -25.38 -20.56
CA SER A 15 -3.59 -26.62 -20.81
C SER A 15 -2.60 -27.01 -19.70
N VAL A 16 -2.50 -26.27 -18.62
CA VAL A 16 -1.93 -26.80 -17.39
C VAL A 16 -3.06 -27.53 -16.70
N GLY A 17 -3.00 -28.86 -16.75
CA GLY A 17 -3.99 -29.75 -16.16
C GLY A 17 -4.38 -29.29 -14.77
N ALA A 18 -5.64 -29.56 -14.39
CA ALA A 18 -6.22 -29.25 -13.09
C ALA A 18 -5.26 -29.60 -11.94
N ALA A 19 -4.22 -28.78 -11.79
CA ALA A 19 -3.47 -28.68 -10.56
C ALA A 19 -4.47 -28.05 -9.60
N GLN A 20 -5.05 -28.87 -8.75
CA GLN A 20 -5.76 -28.46 -7.55
C GLN A 20 -5.07 -27.24 -6.99
N VAL A 21 -5.78 -26.13 -6.88
CA VAL A 21 -5.35 -24.98 -6.08
C VAL A 21 -4.91 -25.59 -4.75
N PRO A 22 -3.62 -25.47 -4.35
CA PRO A 22 -3.17 -26.09 -3.13
C PRO A 22 -4.05 -25.54 -2.00
N PRO A 23 -4.54 -26.40 -1.10
CA PRO A 23 -5.30 -25.97 0.05
C PRO A 23 -4.45 -24.92 0.79
N ARG A 24 -5.12 -23.87 1.32
CA ARG A 24 -4.51 -22.87 2.17
C ARG A 24 -3.44 -23.54 3.03
N VAL A 25 -2.18 -23.14 2.90
CA VAL A 25 -1.10 -23.69 3.72
C VAL A 25 -1.30 -23.12 5.12
N ALA A 26 -2.13 -23.79 5.90
CA ALA A 26 -2.09 -23.68 7.33
C ALA A 26 -0.82 -24.45 7.76
N VAL A 27 0.26 -23.72 7.99
CA VAL A 27 1.44 -24.28 8.61
C VAL A 27 1.05 -24.58 10.06
N GLN A 28 0.61 -25.82 10.32
CA GLN A 28 0.42 -26.32 11.68
C GLN A 28 1.79 -26.58 12.29
N LEU A 29 2.39 -25.58 12.89
CA LEU A 29 3.54 -25.73 13.75
C LEU A 29 3.06 -26.37 15.06
N ARG A 30 3.34 -27.66 15.27
CA ARG A 30 3.09 -28.35 16.53
C ARG A 30 4.02 -27.75 17.59
N GLY A 31 3.48 -26.95 18.50
CA GLY A 31 4.23 -26.38 19.63
C GLY A 31 3.63 -25.10 20.20
N PHE A 32 2.74 -24.42 19.48
CA PHE A 32 2.02 -23.25 19.96
C PHE A 32 0.58 -23.63 20.29
N GLY A 33 0.09 -23.17 21.43
CA GLY A 33 -1.26 -23.39 21.84
C GLY A 33 -2.26 -23.01 20.76
N ASN A 34 -3.01 -23.97 20.30
CA ASN A 34 -4.24 -24.03 19.50
C ASN A 34 -4.68 -22.85 18.58
N ALA A 35 -3.80 -21.98 18.11
CA ALA A 35 -4.13 -21.00 17.07
C ALA A 35 -3.39 -21.37 15.77
N PRO A 36 -4.08 -21.64 14.65
CA PRO A 36 -3.41 -21.79 13.37
C PRO A 36 -2.75 -20.45 13.01
N LEU A 37 -1.43 -20.45 12.85
CA LEU A 37 -0.72 -19.32 12.26
C LEU A 37 -1.25 -19.11 10.86
N ALA A 38 -1.88 -17.97 10.61
CA ALA A 38 -2.29 -17.60 9.27
C ALA A 38 -1.03 -17.48 8.40
N GLY A 39 -0.97 -18.25 7.32
CA GLY A 39 0.14 -18.20 6.35
C GLY A 39 0.44 -16.79 5.84
N SER A 40 -0.54 -15.87 5.92
CA SER A 40 -0.42 -14.45 5.64
C SER A 40 0.58 -13.71 6.53
N GLN A 41 0.64 -13.96 7.84
CA GLN A 41 1.58 -13.27 8.74
C GLN A 41 3.03 -13.64 8.46
N LEU A 42 3.31 -14.91 8.19
CA LEU A 42 4.65 -15.37 7.83
C LEU A 42 5.14 -14.71 6.54
N GLN A 43 4.27 -14.60 5.55
CA GLN A 43 4.59 -14.00 4.25
C GLN A 43 4.82 -12.50 4.35
N VAL A 44 4.04 -11.80 5.16
CA VAL A 44 4.24 -10.37 5.44
C VAL A 44 5.59 -10.13 6.10
N LEU A 45 5.91 -10.89 7.15
CA LEU A 45 7.18 -10.75 7.86
C LEU A 45 8.38 -11.14 6.98
N ALA A 46 8.26 -12.17 6.15
CA ALA A 46 9.29 -12.55 5.18
C ALA A 46 9.49 -11.44 4.12
N GLY A 47 8.42 -10.78 3.69
CA GLY A 47 8.48 -9.63 2.79
C GLY A 47 9.13 -8.40 3.44
N GLN A 48 8.81 -8.12 4.69
CA GLN A 48 9.46 -7.06 5.47
C GLN A 48 10.95 -7.32 5.64
N LEU A 49 11.32 -8.55 6.00
CA LEU A 49 12.73 -8.91 6.13
C LEU A 49 13.49 -8.74 4.82
N GLU A 50 12.91 -9.16 3.68
CA GLU A 50 13.53 -8.94 2.37
C GLU A 50 13.80 -7.47 2.10
N LEU A 51 12.81 -6.61 2.35
CA LEU A 51 12.94 -5.16 2.16
C LEU A 51 14.06 -4.58 3.03
N GLU A 52 14.10 -4.95 4.32
CA GLU A 52 15.11 -4.40 5.22
C GLU A 52 16.52 -4.92 4.89
N VAL A 53 16.67 -6.15 4.42
CA VAL A 53 17.96 -6.66 3.93
C VAL A 53 18.39 -5.95 2.65
N GLN A 54 17.47 -5.60 1.75
CA GLN A 54 17.77 -4.77 0.57
C GLN A 54 18.19 -3.35 0.98
N ASN A 55 17.53 -2.75 1.97
CA ASN A 55 17.89 -1.44 2.52
C ASN A 55 19.30 -1.49 3.15
N LEU A 56 19.60 -2.51 3.94
CA LEU A 56 20.93 -2.72 4.52
C LEU A 56 22.00 -2.88 3.44
N ARG A 57 21.73 -3.70 2.41
CA ARG A 57 22.64 -3.84 1.24
C ARG A 57 22.92 -2.47 0.59
N ASN A 58 21.89 -1.65 0.38
CA ASN A 58 22.05 -0.33 -0.25
C ASN A 58 22.84 0.62 0.67
N ALA A 59 22.59 0.60 1.97
CA ALA A 59 23.36 1.37 2.95
C ALA A 59 24.83 0.93 2.98
N CYS A 60 25.10 -0.38 2.95
CA CYS A 60 26.47 -0.93 2.88
C CYS A 60 27.22 -0.51 1.60
N ARG A 61 26.54 -0.46 0.45
CA ARG A 61 27.14 0.00 -0.81
C ARG A 61 27.53 1.48 -0.78
N ALA A 62 26.85 2.29 0.00
CA ALA A 62 27.14 3.71 0.19
C ALA A 62 28.30 3.96 1.19
N MET A 63 28.77 2.93 1.91
CA MET A 63 29.87 3.06 2.87
C MET A 63 31.22 3.29 2.18
N ASN A 64 32.05 4.12 2.78
CA ASN A 64 33.44 4.29 2.37
C ASN A 64 34.32 3.21 3.04
N LEU A 65 34.30 2.01 2.48
CA LEU A 65 35.08 0.86 2.95
C LEU A 65 36.35 0.64 2.15
N PRO A 66 37.41 0.06 2.74
CA PRO A 66 38.57 -0.44 1.98
C PRO A 66 38.14 -1.38 0.83
N PRO A 67 38.85 -1.39 -0.33
CA PRO A 67 38.37 -2.10 -1.52
C PRO A 67 38.07 -3.59 -1.31
N GLY A 68 38.94 -4.32 -0.60
CA GLY A 68 38.75 -5.74 -0.31
C GLY A 68 37.53 -6.02 0.58
N LEU A 69 37.34 -5.21 1.60
CA LEU A 69 36.20 -5.33 2.52
C LEU A 69 34.89 -4.90 1.82
N ARG A 70 34.92 -3.85 1.00
CA ARG A 70 33.76 -3.42 0.20
C ARG A 70 33.25 -4.55 -0.69
N LEU A 71 34.15 -5.27 -1.36
CA LEU A 71 33.79 -6.43 -2.17
C LEU A 71 33.18 -7.53 -1.31
N GLN A 72 33.78 -7.86 -0.18
CA GLN A 72 33.30 -8.90 0.73
C GLN A 72 31.91 -8.57 1.31
N VAL A 73 31.71 -7.34 1.81
CA VAL A 73 30.42 -6.85 2.32
C VAL A 73 29.37 -6.87 1.19
N GLY A 74 29.73 -6.39 -0.02
CA GLY A 74 28.84 -6.39 -1.17
C GLY A 74 28.36 -7.80 -1.55
N LEU A 75 29.28 -8.75 -1.69
CA LEU A 75 28.95 -10.14 -2.02
C LEU A 75 28.11 -10.82 -0.94
N THR A 76 28.45 -10.60 0.35
CA THR A 76 27.67 -11.17 1.47
C THR A 76 26.27 -10.57 1.52
N ALA A 77 26.12 -9.26 1.34
CA ALA A 77 24.83 -8.59 1.32
C ALA A 77 23.96 -9.05 0.14
N ASP A 78 24.53 -9.18 -1.07
CA ASP A 78 23.81 -9.70 -2.23
C ASP A 78 23.37 -11.16 -2.02
N ARG A 79 24.23 -12.00 -1.40
CA ARG A 79 23.88 -13.37 -1.03
C ARG A 79 22.76 -13.41 0.01
N SER A 80 22.79 -12.56 1.02
CA SER A 80 21.73 -12.48 2.04
C SER A 80 20.39 -12.12 1.41
N VAL A 81 20.35 -11.15 0.50
CA VAL A 81 19.14 -10.82 -0.26
C VAL A 81 18.59 -12.04 -1.00
N GLN A 82 19.43 -12.80 -1.70
CA GLN A 82 19.00 -14.01 -2.43
C GLN A 82 18.44 -15.09 -1.49
N ILE A 83 19.06 -15.33 -0.34
CA ILE A 83 18.60 -16.32 0.63
C ILE A 83 17.24 -15.90 1.21
N VAL A 84 17.06 -14.63 1.56
CA VAL A 84 15.78 -14.12 2.07
C VAL A 84 14.69 -14.18 0.99
N GLN A 85 15.01 -13.91 -0.26
CA GLN A 85 14.08 -14.07 -1.39
C GLN A 85 13.64 -15.52 -1.58
N GLN A 86 14.58 -16.47 -1.48
CA GLN A 86 14.25 -17.90 -1.54
C GLN A 86 13.38 -18.33 -0.36
N PHE A 87 13.69 -17.87 0.85
CA PHE A 87 12.87 -18.09 2.03
C PHE A 87 11.45 -17.53 1.81
N ARG A 88 11.32 -16.27 1.38
CA ARG A 88 10.03 -15.65 1.07
C ARG A 88 9.27 -16.48 0.02
N GLN A 89 9.89 -16.88 -1.09
CA GLN A 89 9.24 -17.73 -2.09
C GLN A 89 8.75 -19.06 -1.51
N LEU A 90 9.47 -19.64 -0.56
CA LEU A 90 9.07 -20.87 0.12
C LEU A 90 7.80 -20.65 0.95
N THR A 91 7.63 -19.47 1.58
CA THR A 91 6.43 -19.17 2.38
C THR A 91 5.14 -19.09 1.53
N TYR A 92 5.25 -18.93 0.20
CA TYR A 92 4.11 -18.94 -0.74
C TYR A 92 3.81 -20.31 -1.34
N ARG A 93 4.68 -21.30 -1.13
CA ARG A 93 4.48 -22.66 -1.61
C ARG A 93 3.87 -23.52 -0.49
N ALA A 94 3.25 -24.65 -0.86
CA ALA A 94 2.81 -25.66 0.10
C ALA A 94 4.04 -26.43 0.67
N ALA A 95 4.93 -25.68 1.34
CA ALA A 95 6.13 -26.23 1.97
C ALA A 95 5.77 -26.82 3.35
N SER A 96 6.49 -27.86 3.76
CA SER A 96 6.31 -28.40 5.10
C SER A 96 6.83 -27.41 6.16
N PRO A 97 6.28 -27.41 7.38
CA PRO A 97 6.83 -26.61 8.48
C PRO A 97 8.32 -26.81 8.72
N ALA A 98 8.81 -28.02 8.51
CA ALA A 98 10.22 -28.35 8.64
C ALA A 98 11.07 -27.65 7.57
N ASP A 99 10.59 -27.59 6.32
CA ASP A 99 11.29 -26.90 5.23
C ASP A 99 11.36 -25.39 5.47
N VAL A 100 10.27 -24.80 5.99
CA VAL A 100 10.21 -23.38 6.34
C VAL A 100 11.20 -23.03 7.45
N LEU A 101 11.25 -23.85 8.51
CA LEU A 101 12.21 -23.69 9.61
C LEU A 101 13.65 -23.87 9.16
N ALA A 102 13.95 -24.87 8.31
CA ALA A 102 15.28 -25.09 7.77
C ALA A 102 15.74 -23.94 6.87
N ALA A 103 14.83 -23.39 6.06
CA ALA A 103 15.12 -22.23 5.22
C ALA A 103 15.35 -20.95 6.05
N HIS A 104 14.57 -20.75 7.13
CA HIS A 104 14.77 -19.63 8.05
C HIS A 104 16.12 -19.73 8.78
N ALA A 105 16.54 -20.90 9.21
CA ALA A 105 17.89 -21.09 9.79
C ALA A 105 19.02 -20.68 8.82
N GLY A 106 18.81 -20.87 7.51
CA GLY A 106 19.72 -20.36 6.48
C GLY A 106 19.73 -18.83 6.38
N VAL A 107 18.57 -18.20 6.59
CA VAL A 107 18.46 -16.74 6.69
C VAL A 107 19.26 -16.23 7.89
N ASP A 108 19.03 -16.76 9.08
CA ASP A 108 19.74 -16.39 10.32
C ASP A 108 21.26 -16.47 10.17
N GLN A 109 21.74 -17.57 9.62
CA GLN A 109 23.16 -17.75 9.39
C GLN A 109 23.73 -16.68 8.45
N SER A 110 23.00 -16.35 7.39
CA SER A 110 23.42 -15.36 6.41
C SER A 110 23.42 -13.94 6.99
N LEU A 111 22.38 -13.59 7.76
CA LEU A 111 22.27 -12.30 8.42
C LEU A 111 23.31 -12.12 9.52
N THR A 112 23.60 -13.16 10.30
CA THR A 112 24.68 -13.16 11.30
C THR A 112 26.03 -12.91 10.64
N GLN A 113 26.33 -13.54 9.50
CA GLN A 113 27.57 -13.31 8.75
C GLN A 113 27.66 -11.87 8.24
N LEU A 114 26.57 -11.32 7.72
CA LEU A 114 26.54 -9.92 7.23
C LEU A 114 26.70 -8.94 8.39
N ALA A 115 25.99 -9.15 9.50
CA ALA A 115 26.10 -8.31 10.71
C ALA A 115 27.55 -8.29 11.23
N ALA A 116 28.21 -9.43 11.38
CA ALA A 116 29.59 -9.52 11.84
C ALA A 116 30.59 -8.74 10.97
N LEU A 117 30.32 -8.64 9.65
CA LEU A 117 31.16 -7.86 8.73
C LEU A 117 30.95 -6.34 8.84
N VAL A 118 29.74 -5.90 9.19
CA VAL A 118 29.39 -4.47 9.14
C VAL A 118 29.33 -3.82 10.53
N GLU A 119 29.16 -4.59 11.60
CA GLU A 119 28.97 -4.07 12.97
C GLU A 119 30.10 -3.13 13.43
N SER A 120 31.35 -3.49 13.15
CA SER A 120 32.52 -2.67 13.51
C SER A 120 32.56 -1.33 12.76
N TYR A 121 31.85 -1.20 11.64
CA TYR A 121 31.78 -0.01 10.80
C TYR A 121 30.45 0.72 10.95
N ALA A 122 29.43 0.08 11.54
CA ALA A 122 28.11 0.67 11.77
C ALA A 122 28.18 1.88 12.72
N ALA A 123 29.10 1.86 13.70
CA ALA A 123 29.33 2.97 14.60
C ALA A 123 29.70 4.29 13.87
N GLY A 124 30.34 4.19 12.70
CA GLY A 124 30.71 5.32 11.84
C GLY A 124 29.67 5.68 10.78
N SER A 125 28.58 4.91 10.66
CA SER A 125 27.53 5.10 9.65
C SER A 125 26.14 4.92 10.25
N PRO A 126 25.47 6.00 10.68
CA PRO A 126 24.12 5.93 11.26
C PRO A 126 23.11 5.21 10.35
N ALA A 127 23.23 5.37 9.03
CA ALA A 127 22.35 4.71 8.05
C ALA A 127 22.51 3.19 8.07
N VAL A 128 23.73 2.67 8.21
CA VAL A 128 23.99 1.22 8.29
C VAL A 128 23.55 0.68 9.64
N ALA A 129 23.85 1.38 10.74
CA ALA A 129 23.41 0.98 12.08
C ALA A 129 21.87 0.87 12.15
N GLN A 130 21.17 1.86 11.62
CA GLN A 130 19.72 1.88 11.59
C GLN A 130 19.14 0.78 10.67
N ALA A 131 19.74 0.54 9.49
CA ALA A 131 19.31 -0.53 8.60
C ALA A 131 19.57 -1.91 9.21
N LEU A 132 20.70 -2.12 9.88
CA LEU A 132 21.03 -3.37 10.58
C LEU A 132 20.01 -3.66 11.70
N ASN A 133 19.68 -2.65 12.51
CA ASN A 133 18.68 -2.77 13.57
C ASN A 133 17.30 -3.17 13.00
N ARG A 134 16.89 -2.61 11.85
CA ARG A 134 15.63 -2.97 11.21
C ARG A 134 15.62 -4.41 10.69
N VAL A 135 16.71 -4.86 10.09
CA VAL A 135 16.86 -6.27 9.65
C VAL A 135 16.75 -7.21 10.85
N GLN A 136 17.49 -6.94 11.91
CA GLN A 136 17.44 -7.75 13.12
C GLN A 136 16.05 -7.78 13.74
N PHE A 137 15.35 -6.63 13.75
CA PHE A 137 13.97 -6.54 14.23
C PHE A 137 12.99 -7.39 13.40
N ALA A 138 13.08 -7.34 12.07
CA ALA A 138 12.22 -8.13 11.18
C ALA A 138 12.49 -9.64 11.34
N ASP A 139 13.73 -10.02 11.51
CA ASP A 139 14.16 -11.40 11.73
C ASP A 139 13.68 -11.97 13.08
N ASP A 140 13.78 -11.19 14.16
CA ASP A 140 13.25 -11.59 15.48
C ASP A 140 11.73 -11.82 15.47
N ARG A 141 10.99 -11.02 14.70
CA ARG A 141 9.54 -11.22 14.53
C ARG A 141 9.24 -12.54 13.81
N LEU A 142 10.05 -12.90 12.81
CA LEU A 142 9.95 -14.19 12.14
C LEU A 142 10.28 -15.33 13.08
N HIS A 143 11.35 -15.23 13.87
CA HIS A 143 11.69 -16.19 14.91
C HIS A 143 10.54 -16.42 15.89
N THR A 144 9.92 -15.34 16.37
CA THR A 144 8.78 -15.41 17.29
C THR A 144 7.60 -16.12 16.63
N LEU A 145 7.34 -15.85 15.35
CA LEU A 145 6.24 -16.44 14.61
C LEU A 145 6.48 -17.94 14.29
N LEU A 146 7.72 -18.30 13.93
CA LEU A 146 8.09 -19.65 13.52
C LEU A 146 8.28 -20.61 14.70
N GLY A 147 8.22 -20.10 15.92
CA GLY A 147 8.32 -20.95 17.10
C GLY A 147 9.66 -21.67 17.19
N GLY A 148 10.71 -21.01 16.77
CA GLY A 148 12.04 -21.47 17.06
C GLY A 148 12.10 -21.89 18.52
N ALA A 149 12.58 -23.10 18.82
CA ALA A 149 12.62 -23.66 20.16
C ALA A 149 13.08 -22.57 21.12
N ASN A 150 12.19 -22.21 22.05
CA ASN A 150 12.39 -21.16 23.00
C ASN A 150 13.81 -21.28 23.60
N PRO A 151 14.81 -20.56 23.14
CA PRO A 151 16.06 -20.45 23.88
C PRO A 151 15.66 -19.61 25.09
N GLY A 152 15.34 -20.29 26.18
CA GLY A 152 14.63 -19.84 27.35
C GLY A 152 14.86 -18.36 27.67
N GLY A 153 13.81 -17.60 27.69
CA GLY A 153 13.74 -16.23 28.24
C GLY A 153 14.55 -15.15 27.50
N ASP A 154 15.60 -15.51 26.79
CA ASP A 154 16.55 -14.55 26.20
C ASP A 154 16.05 -13.88 24.92
N VAL A 155 15.36 -14.61 24.04
CA VAL A 155 14.83 -14.04 22.77
C VAL A 155 13.70 -13.03 23.07
N GLN A 156 12.78 -13.37 23.97
CA GLN A 156 11.73 -12.44 24.39
C GLN A 156 12.33 -11.17 25.03
N ARG A 157 13.36 -11.33 25.83
CA ARG A 157 14.10 -10.21 26.44
C ARG A 157 14.80 -9.36 25.40
N GLN A 158 15.47 -9.96 24.44
CA GLN A 158 16.14 -9.25 23.35
C GLN A 158 15.13 -8.48 22.48
N LEU A 159 13.96 -9.06 22.20
CA LEU A 159 12.88 -8.37 21.50
C LEU A 159 12.35 -7.17 22.31
N ILE A 160 12.17 -7.33 23.62
CA ILE A 160 11.80 -6.22 24.50
C ILE A 160 12.86 -5.11 24.48
N VAL A 161 14.15 -5.46 24.53
CA VAL A 161 15.26 -4.49 24.43
C VAL A 161 15.17 -3.68 23.14
N ARG A 162 14.98 -4.35 22.01
CA ARG A 162 14.93 -3.69 20.69
C ARG A 162 13.67 -2.86 20.50
N LEU A 163 12.51 -3.37 20.92
CA LEU A 163 11.26 -2.60 20.90
C LEU A 163 11.37 -1.32 21.72
N ALA A 164 11.96 -1.43 22.91
CA ALA A 164 12.17 -0.29 23.79
C ALA A 164 13.19 0.72 23.21
N ALA A 165 14.26 0.25 22.55
CA ALA A 165 15.21 1.12 21.87
C ALA A 165 14.56 1.84 20.66
N SER A 166 13.82 1.12 19.81
CA SER A 166 13.08 1.73 18.69
C SER A 166 12.05 2.75 19.17
N LEU A 167 11.40 2.48 20.30
CA LEU A 167 10.46 3.41 20.90
C LEU A 167 11.16 4.67 21.43
N GLU A 168 12.33 4.53 22.05
CA GLU A 168 13.15 5.67 22.49
C GLU A 168 13.49 6.60 21.32
N ASP A 169 13.95 6.02 20.21
CA ASP A 169 14.32 6.78 18.99
C ASP A 169 13.08 7.46 18.39
N THR A 170 11.97 6.74 18.24
CA THR A 170 10.73 7.29 17.67
C THR A 170 10.14 8.42 18.52
N VAL A 171 10.17 8.29 19.86
CA VAL A 171 9.76 9.38 20.77
C VAL A 171 10.73 10.56 20.67
N GLY A 172 12.01 10.31 20.46
CA GLY A 172 13.03 11.35 20.20
C GLY A 172 12.76 12.14 18.93
N GLU A 173 12.41 11.44 17.85
CA GLU A 173 12.03 12.05 16.57
C GLU A 173 10.71 12.83 16.68
N LEU A 174 9.70 12.24 17.33
CA LEU A 174 8.43 12.92 17.60
C LEU A 174 8.65 14.24 18.35
N ARG A 175 9.49 14.21 19.39
CA ARG A 175 9.84 15.41 20.14
C ARG A 175 10.52 16.46 19.26
N ALA A 176 11.49 16.06 18.42
CA ALA A 176 12.18 16.98 17.52
C ALA A 176 11.20 17.66 16.56
N VAL A 177 10.29 16.88 15.96
CA VAL A 177 9.26 17.42 15.06
C VAL A 177 8.29 18.35 15.79
N ILE A 178 7.93 18.05 17.04
CA ILE A 178 7.10 18.94 17.86
C ILE A 178 7.86 20.25 18.18
N ASP A 179 9.10 20.15 18.60
CA ASP A 179 9.94 21.31 18.94
C ASP A 179 10.15 22.24 17.73
N ASP A 180 10.27 21.70 16.52
CA ASP A 180 10.40 22.44 15.26
C ASP A 180 9.08 23.14 14.81
N ASN A 181 7.93 22.62 15.23
CA ASN A 181 6.62 23.14 14.84
C ASN A 181 5.97 24.07 15.89
N LEU A 182 6.58 24.23 17.07
CA LEU A 182 6.05 25.10 18.11
C LEU A 182 6.54 26.55 17.93
N PRO A 183 5.65 27.56 18.09
CA PRO A 183 6.06 28.97 18.08
C PRO A 183 7.10 29.28 19.16
N ALA A 184 7.98 30.26 18.89
CA ALA A 184 8.91 30.77 19.86
C ALA A 184 8.17 31.29 21.12
N GLY A 185 8.44 30.69 22.30
CA GLY A 185 7.76 31.06 23.56
C GLY A 185 6.71 30.05 24.04
N PHE A 186 6.46 28.96 23.29
CA PHE A 186 5.57 27.91 23.75
C PHE A 186 6.12 27.14 24.94
N ASP A 187 5.23 26.70 25.86
CA ASP A 187 5.64 25.96 27.07
C ASP A 187 6.32 24.62 26.67
N ARG A 188 7.56 24.45 27.12
CA ARG A 188 8.40 23.26 26.88
C ARG A 188 8.00 22.06 27.76
N THR A 189 6.83 22.09 28.38
CA THR A 189 6.34 21.01 29.26
C THR A 189 6.16 19.72 28.47
N LEU A 190 5.56 19.79 27.29
CA LEU A 190 5.35 18.61 26.42
C LEU A 190 6.70 17.98 26.01
N SER A 191 7.67 18.78 25.57
CA SER A 191 9.01 18.28 25.22
C SER A 191 9.72 17.64 26.42
N ARG A 192 9.49 18.16 27.66
CA ARG A 192 10.02 17.56 28.89
C ARG A 192 9.35 16.22 29.21
N GLN A 193 8.03 16.13 29.05
CA GLN A 193 7.27 14.89 29.26
C GLN A 193 7.67 13.81 28.24
N LEU A 194 7.86 14.16 26.97
CA LEU A 194 8.36 13.22 25.94
C LEU A 194 9.77 12.71 26.28
N ARG A 195 10.65 13.55 26.85
CA ARG A 195 11.95 13.07 27.37
C ARG A 195 11.79 12.06 28.51
N GLN A 196 10.78 12.21 29.36
CA GLN A 196 10.50 11.24 30.43
C GLN A 196 10.02 9.90 29.85
N VAL A 197 9.18 9.92 28.81
CA VAL A 197 8.75 8.70 28.08
C VAL A 197 9.96 8.01 27.44
N SER A 198 10.82 8.76 26.72
CA SER A 198 12.06 8.25 26.14
C SER A 198 13.00 7.64 27.21
N GLY A 199 13.15 8.31 28.37
CA GLY A 199 13.93 7.80 29.51
C GLY A 199 13.34 6.51 30.13
N ALA A 200 12.01 6.40 30.18
CA ALA A 200 11.34 5.18 30.64
C ALA A 200 11.55 4.02 29.65
N SER A 201 11.49 4.28 28.35
CA SER A 201 11.83 3.29 27.30
C SER A 201 13.25 2.73 27.48
N ARG A 202 14.21 3.61 27.70
CA ARG A 202 15.61 3.23 27.98
C ARG A 202 15.73 2.35 29.22
N ARG A 203 14.99 2.65 30.30
CA ARG A 203 14.99 1.80 31.51
C ARG A 203 14.42 0.40 31.24
N VAL A 204 13.34 0.29 30.45
CA VAL A 204 12.82 -1.01 30.01
C VAL A 204 13.88 -1.81 29.26
N ALA A 205 14.60 -1.17 28.32
CA ALA A 205 15.68 -1.82 27.57
C ALA A 205 16.81 -2.30 28.50
N GLN A 206 17.21 -1.46 29.46
CA GLN A 206 18.27 -1.81 30.43
C GLN A 206 17.85 -2.97 31.36
N LEU A 207 16.64 -2.94 31.89
CA LEU A 207 16.12 -4.02 32.76
C LEU A 207 16.03 -5.35 32.00
N ALA A 208 15.48 -5.34 30.78
CA ALA A 208 15.39 -6.54 29.96
C ALA A 208 16.79 -7.06 29.58
N GLY A 209 17.73 -6.17 29.19
CA GLY A 209 19.08 -6.50 28.82
C GLY A 209 19.95 -7.00 29.99
N SER A 210 19.69 -6.54 31.22
CA SER A 210 20.39 -7.01 32.43
C SER A 210 19.89 -8.34 32.98
N GLY A 211 18.90 -8.96 32.34
CA GLY A 211 18.32 -10.22 32.82
C GLY A 211 17.37 -10.09 33.99
N ALA A 212 16.80 -8.89 34.22
CA ALA A 212 15.80 -8.69 35.28
C ALA A 212 14.63 -9.67 35.15
N ALA A 213 13.99 -10.02 36.26
CA ALA A 213 12.85 -10.95 36.26
C ALA A 213 11.69 -10.38 35.42
N VAL A 214 11.00 -11.25 34.67
CA VAL A 214 9.88 -10.86 33.78
C VAL A 214 8.85 -9.95 34.47
N PRO A 215 8.39 -10.22 35.70
CA PRO A 215 7.45 -9.32 36.38
C PRO A 215 7.97 -7.89 36.59
N VAL A 216 9.28 -7.72 36.78
CA VAL A 216 9.91 -6.40 36.94
C VAL A 216 9.88 -5.65 35.61
N VAL A 217 10.24 -6.31 34.52
CA VAL A 217 10.20 -5.73 33.17
C VAL A 217 8.76 -5.37 32.79
N THR A 218 7.81 -6.27 33.04
CA THR A 218 6.37 -6.02 32.79
C THR A 218 5.84 -4.82 33.58
N ALA A 219 6.22 -4.68 34.85
CA ALA A 219 5.83 -3.54 35.65
C ALA A 219 6.39 -2.20 35.10
N GLU A 220 7.65 -2.17 34.67
CA GLU A 220 8.25 -0.98 34.06
C GLU A 220 7.61 -0.63 32.71
N VAL A 221 7.26 -1.65 31.90
CA VAL A 221 6.49 -1.45 30.66
C VAL A 221 5.11 -0.85 30.98
N GLY A 222 4.44 -1.30 32.04
CA GLY A 222 3.17 -0.73 32.51
C GLY A 222 3.32 0.77 32.88
N GLN A 223 4.41 1.15 33.57
CA GLN A 223 4.69 2.54 33.90
C GLN A 223 4.98 3.38 32.65
N LEU A 224 5.74 2.84 31.69
CA LEU A 224 6.03 3.47 30.43
C LEU A 224 4.74 3.76 29.63
N VAL A 225 3.84 2.77 29.52
CA VAL A 225 2.53 2.91 28.86
C VAL A 225 1.69 3.98 29.55
N SER A 226 1.61 3.98 30.90
CA SER A 226 0.88 5.00 31.65
C SER A 226 1.48 6.40 31.47
N GLY A 227 2.82 6.49 31.40
CA GLY A 227 3.53 7.72 31.10
C GLY A 227 3.19 8.28 29.74
N TRP A 228 3.13 7.42 28.71
CA TRP A 228 2.70 7.82 27.37
C TRP A 228 1.22 8.27 27.36
N GLN A 229 0.33 7.52 27.97
CA GLN A 229 -1.10 7.86 28.06
C GLN A 229 -1.36 9.24 28.68
N SER A 230 -0.53 9.67 29.61
CA SER A 230 -0.66 10.99 30.23
C SER A 230 -0.24 12.14 29.31
N VAL A 231 0.65 11.88 28.35
CA VAL A 231 1.22 12.87 27.42
C VAL A 231 0.47 12.93 26.10
N ALA A 232 -0.05 11.80 25.67
CA ALA A 232 -0.65 11.60 24.38
C ALA A 232 -1.81 12.56 24.04
N PRO A 233 -2.72 12.97 24.95
CA PRO A 233 -3.73 13.99 24.64
C PRO A 233 -3.13 15.35 24.23
N GLN A 234 -1.98 15.73 24.80
CA GLN A 234 -1.29 16.96 24.45
C GLN A 234 -0.60 16.83 23.08
N VAL A 235 0.00 15.66 22.81
CA VAL A 235 0.54 15.35 21.48
C VAL A 235 -0.57 15.35 20.43
N ALA A 236 -1.78 14.84 20.75
CA ALA A 236 -2.95 14.86 19.86
C ALA A 236 -3.34 16.27 19.43
N LEU A 237 -3.26 17.22 20.35
CA LEU A 237 -3.55 18.62 20.06
C LEU A 237 -2.58 19.19 19.00
N VAL A 238 -1.28 18.88 19.11
CA VAL A 238 -0.27 19.29 18.11
C VAL A 238 -0.44 18.47 16.81
N ALA A 239 -0.73 17.19 16.92
CA ALA A 239 -0.96 16.28 15.79
C ALA A 239 -2.17 16.70 14.94
N SER A 240 -3.19 17.36 15.51
CA SER A 240 -4.32 17.90 14.76
C SER A 240 -3.90 18.96 13.74
N GLN A 241 -2.80 19.65 13.97
CA GLN A 241 -2.27 20.73 13.13
C GLN A 241 -1.04 20.31 12.30
N SER A 242 -0.41 19.15 12.60
CA SER A 242 0.79 18.67 11.91
C SER A 242 0.66 17.18 11.53
N PRO A 243 0.49 16.86 10.23
CA PRO A 243 0.45 15.49 9.76
C PRO A 243 1.70 14.68 10.13
N ARG A 244 2.87 15.33 10.16
CA ARG A 244 4.14 14.69 10.52
C ARG A 244 4.18 14.27 11.98
N VAL A 245 3.66 15.13 12.88
CA VAL A 245 3.52 14.79 14.32
C VAL A 245 2.54 13.63 14.50
N ARG A 246 1.44 13.64 13.76
CA ARG A 246 0.42 12.57 13.81
C ARG A 246 1.00 11.22 13.40
N LEU A 247 1.74 11.16 12.30
CA LEU A 247 2.37 9.93 11.81
C LEU A 247 3.33 9.35 12.85
N GLN A 248 4.19 10.17 13.41
CA GLN A 248 5.16 9.72 14.42
C GLN A 248 4.50 9.33 15.74
N ALA A 249 3.46 10.03 16.17
CA ALA A 249 2.68 9.66 17.34
C ALA A 249 1.97 8.30 17.17
N ALA A 250 1.46 8.01 15.97
CA ALA A 250 0.88 6.70 15.66
C ALA A 250 1.93 5.57 15.69
N GLN A 251 3.16 5.84 15.25
CA GLN A 251 4.27 4.87 15.36
C GLN A 251 4.64 4.60 16.82
N VAL A 252 4.64 5.63 17.68
CA VAL A 252 4.82 5.45 19.13
C VAL A 252 3.73 4.56 19.72
N ASP A 253 2.45 4.79 19.39
CA ASP A 253 1.34 3.96 19.85
C ASP A 253 1.51 2.48 19.44
N GLN A 254 1.92 2.24 18.20
CA GLN A 254 2.15 0.90 17.69
C GLN A 254 3.27 0.17 18.45
N LEU A 255 4.41 0.84 18.62
CA LEU A 255 5.56 0.27 19.36
C LEU A 255 5.22 0.02 20.83
N MET A 256 4.44 0.92 21.47
CA MET A 256 3.94 0.73 22.83
C MET A 256 3.06 -0.51 22.95
N ALA A 257 2.12 -0.68 22.02
CA ALA A 257 1.22 -1.82 22.02
C ALA A 257 1.96 -3.16 21.79
N GLU A 258 2.97 -3.15 20.93
CA GLU A 258 3.80 -4.32 20.66
C GLU A 258 4.70 -4.66 21.85
N LEU A 259 5.31 -3.67 22.47
CA LEU A 259 6.11 -3.82 23.66
C LEU A 259 5.29 -4.38 24.84
N ALA A 260 4.09 -3.84 25.07
CA ALA A 260 3.18 -4.32 26.13
C ALA A 260 2.77 -5.79 25.91
N ARG A 261 2.44 -6.17 24.69
CA ARG A 261 2.11 -7.58 24.35
C ARG A 261 3.30 -8.50 24.55
N THR A 262 4.48 -8.09 24.12
CA THR A 262 5.71 -8.89 24.20
C THR A 262 6.15 -9.08 25.65
N ALA A 263 5.95 -8.07 26.52
CA ALA A 263 6.28 -8.16 27.93
C ALA A 263 5.28 -9.02 28.77
N GLY A 264 4.27 -9.63 28.14
CA GLY A 264 3.30 -10.50 28.81
C GLY A 264 2.26 -9.75 29.65
N GLY A 265 2.15 -8.44 29.44
CA GLY A 265 1.14 -7.62 30.08
C GLY A 265 -0.20 -7.74 29.37
N GLY A 266 -1.22 -8.27 30.04
CA GLY A 266 -2.63 -8.09 29.68
C GLY A 266 -3.08 -6.61 29.82
N VAL A 267 -2.16 -5.67 29.71
CA VAL A 267 -2.42 -4.23 29.72
C VAL A 267 -3.01 -3.90 28.37
N ALA A 268 -4.34 -3.78 28.31
CA ALA A 268 -4.96 -3.04 27.23
C ALA A 268 -4.27 -1.67 27.21
N VAL A 269 -3.53 -1.37 26.17
CA VAL A 269 -3.10 -0.02 25.85
C VAL A 269 -4.30 0.62 25.17
N PRO A 270 -5.16 1.37 25.89
CA PRO A 270 -6.11 2.24 25.22
C PRO A 270 -5.24 3.30 24.60
N GLY A 271 -5.00 3.21 23.29
CA GLY A 271 -4.33 4.28 22.59
C GLY A 271 -5.11 5.56 22.82
N PRO A 272 -4.48 6.70 23.04
CA PRO A 272 -5.14 7.99 23.13
C PRO A 272 -5.58 8.49 21.76
N GLY A 273 -6.05 7.58 20.88
CA GLY A 273 -6.72 8.02 19.67
C GLY A 273 -5.91 8.97 18.77
N PHE A 274 -4.59 8.76 18.63
CA PHE A 274 -3.90 9.28 17.43
C PHE A 274 -4.37 8.56 16.17
N GLY A 275 -5.68 8.10 16.26
CA GLY A 275 -6.19 7.27 15.23
C GLY A 275 -5.24 6.06 15.03
N ILE A 276 -5.16 5.15 16.04
CA ILE A 276 -5.71 3.89 15.65
C ILE A 276 -7.15 4.30 15.33
N VAL A 277 -7.35 4.78 14.15
CA VAL A 277 -8.62 4.63 13.50
C VAL A 277 -8.83 3.15 13.70
N THR A 278 -9.70 2.76 14.67
CA THR A 278 -10.36 1.46 14.52
C THR A 278 -10.70 1.51 13.05
N PRO A 279 -10.07 0.69 12.23
CA PRO A 279 -10.22 0.92 10.81
C PRO A 279 -11.72 0.91 10.60
N SER A 280 -12.27 2.05 10.34
CA SER A 280 -13.38 2.02 9.43
C SER A 280 -12.73 1.39 8.22
N SER A 281 -13.18 0.23 7.80
CA SER A 281 -12.77 -0.44 6.57
C SER A 281 -12.93 0.49 5.35
N ARG A 282 -13.10 1.77 5.57
CA ARG A 282 -13.47 2.85 4.67
C ARG A 282 -12.43 3.92 4.68
N VAL A 283 -11.54 3.80 3.74
CA VAL A 283 -10.49 4.78 3.46
C VAL A 283 -10.63 5.15 2.01
N PHE A 284 -10.59 6.43 1.71
CA PHE A 284 -10.36 6.86 0.34
C PHE A 284 -9.12 7.74 0.26
N VAL A 285 -8.45 7.64 -0.85
CA VAL A 285 -7.20 8.35 -1.10
C VAL A 285 -7.34 9.25 -2.31
N VAL A 286 -6.70 10.40 -2.23
CA VAL A 286 -6.68 11.38 -3.33
C VAL A 286 -5.23 11.64 -3.71
N GLY A 287 -4.89 11.33 -4.95
CA GLY A 287 -3.60 11.66 -5.55
C GLY A 287 -3.67 12.98 -6.30
N ALA A 288 -2.67 13.84 -6.13
CA ALA A 288 -2.56 15.07 -6.91
C ALA A 288 -2.37 14.78 -8.40
N GLY A 289 -3.10 15.48 -9.26
CA GLY A 289 -2.97 15.37 -10.70
C GLY A 289 -1.71 16.04 -11.24
N GLU A 290 -1.63 16.18 -12.55
CA GLU A 290 -0.48 16.77 -13.25
C GLU A 290 -0.20 18.21 -12.78
N SER A 291 1.06 18.61 -12.79
CA SER A 291 1.57 19.87 -12.22
C SER A 291 1.61 19.91 -10.68
N GLY A 292 0.94 18.99 -9.98
CA GLY A 292 1.09 18.80 -8.54
C GLY A 292 2.33 18.01 -8.20
N GLY A 293 2.81 18.14 -6.94
CA GLY A 293 3.75 17.17 -6.38
C GLY A 293 3.11 15.79 -6.26
N PRO A 294 3.87 14.71 -6.02
CA PRO A 294 3.33 13.36 -5.91
C PRO A 294 2.68 13.13 -4.53
N ARG A 295 1.80 14.05 -4.16
CA ARG A 295 1.12 14.08 -2.86
C ARG A 295 -0.09 13.16 -2.89
N VAL A 296 -0.16 12.27 -1.92
CA VAL A 296 -1.30 11.40 -1.65
C VAL A 296 -1.93 11.83 -0.35
N ARG A 297 -3.22 12.08 -0.36
CA ARG A 297 -4.01 12.49 0.80
C ARG A 297 -5.04 11.42 1.13
N ILE A 298 -5.11 11.04 2.39
CA ILE A 298 -5.94 9.96 2.93
C ILE A 298 -7.06 10.58 3.73
N PHE A 299 -8.28 10.16 3.47
CA PHE A 299 -9.49 10.59 4.14
C PHE A 299 -10.23 9.39 4.72
N HIS A 300 -10.84 9.57 5.87
CA HIS A 300 -11.73 8.59 6.50
C HIS A 300 -13.20 9.01 6.41
N GLU A 301 -13.45 10.28 6.14
CA GLU A 301 -14.76 10.89 5.98
C GLU A 301 -14.70 11.99 4.94
N LEU A 302 -15.83 12.25 4.27
CA LEU A 302 -15.96 13.39 3.38
C LEU A 302 -15.85 14.69 4.20
N ASN A 303 -14.94 15.58 3.88
CA ASN A 303 -14.63 16.79 4.64
C ASN A 303 -14.02 16.55 6.04
N GLY A 304 -13.64 15.32 6.38
CA GLY A 304 -12.96 14.99 7.62
C GLY A 304 -11.47 15.36 7.62
N PRO A 305 -10.80 15.15 8.75
CA PRO A 305 -9.35 15.32 8.82
C PRO A 305 -8.65 14.35 7.85
N SER A 306 -7.55 14.81 7.25
CA SER A 306 -6.77 14.02 6.31
C SER A 306 -5.32 13.91 6.73
N THR A 307 -4.69 12.81 6.36
CA THR A 307 -3.24 12.61 6.45
C THR A 307 -2.68 12.61 5.03
N ASP A 308 -1.50 13.18 4.82
CA ASP A 308 -0.88 13.17 3.51
C ASP A 308 0.61 12.85 3.56
N PHE A 309 1.11 12.30 2.45
CA PHE A 309 2.51 11.99 2.25
C PHE A 309 2.90 12.15 0.77
N PHE A 310 4.21 12.20 0.49
CA PHE A 310 4.72 12.19 -0.87
C PHE A 310 5.08 10.76 -1.29
N ALA A 311 4.38 10.24 -2.30
CA ALA A 311 4.64 8.89 -2.81
C ALA A 311 5.94 8.77 -3.60
N TYR A 312 6.47 9.88 -4.14
CA TYR A 312 7.70 9.98 -4.93
C TYR A 312 8.50 11.22 -4.51
N ASP A 313 9.57 11.56 -5.25
CA ASP A 313 10.35 12.78 -4.98
C ASP A 313 9.44 14.02 -4.93
N PRO A 314 9.49 14.84 -3.87
CA PRO A 314 8.63 16.03 -3.73
C PRO A 314 8.74 17.05 -4.87
N ASN A 315 9.85 17.03 -5.64
CA ASN A 315 10.05 17.90 -6.80
C ASN A 315 9.43 17.36 -8.09
N TYR A 316 9.03 16.09 -8.12
CA TYR A 316 8.35 15.50 -9.25
C TYR A 316 6.98 16.18 -9.48
N ARG A 317 6.61 16.45 -10.75
CA ARG A 317 5.40 17.21 -11.11
C ARG A 317 4.43 16.45 -12.03
N GLY A 318 4.69 15.18 -12.33
CA GLY A 318 3.81 14.35 -13.18
C GLY A 318 2.52 13.88 -12.49
N GLY A 319 2.33 14.20 -11.22
CA GLY A 319 1.18 13.76 -10.43
C GLY A 319 1.26 12.29 -10.01
N VAL A 320 0.27 11.81 -9.26
CA VAL A 320 0.19 10.44 -8.74
C VAL A 320 -1.21 9.85 -8.91
N ARG A 321 -1.29 8.65 -9.48
CA ARG A 321 -2.50 7.84 -9.58
C ARG A 321 -2.53 6.91 -8.39
N VAL A 322 -3.73 6.62 -7.88
CA VAL A 322 -3.91 5.86 -6.64
C VAL A 322 -4.98 4.77 -6.82
N ALA A 323 -4.78 3.65 -6.14
CA ALA A 323 -5.77 2.62 -5.91
C ALA A 323 -5.60 2.08 -4.49
N ILE A 324 -6.63 1.44 -3.95
CA ILE A 324 -6.56 0.82 -2.62
C ILE A 324 -7.14 -0.59 -2.63
N ALA A 325 -6.45 -1.50 -1.96
CA ALA A 325 -6.89 -2.86 -1.71
C ALA A 325 -6.05 -3.45 -0.57
N ASP A 326 -6.55 -4.44 0.13
CA ASP A 326 -5.77 -5.21 1.10
C ASP A 326 -4.82 -6.14 0.34
N LEU A 327 -3.55 -5.76 0.22
CA LEU A 327 -2.53 -6.44 -0.56
C LEU A 327 -1.65 -7.37 0.28
N ASN A 328 -1.61 -7.13 1.59
CA ASN A 328 -0.83 -7.91 2.53
C ASN A 328 -1.67 -8.91 3.33
N GLY A 329 -3.01 -8.86 3.23
CA GLY A 329 -3.93 -9.76 3.90
C GLY A 329 -4.13 -9.46 5.39
N ASP A 330 -3.87 -8.23 5.84
CA ASP A 330 -4.00 -7.82 7.24
C ASP A 330 -5.39 -7.27 7.60
N GLY A 331 -6.29 -7.21 6.63
CA GLY A 331 -7.66 -6.71 6.77
C GLY A 331 -7.79 -5.19 6.61
N PHE A 332 -6.70 -4.48 6.31
CA PHE A 332 -6.69 -3.05 6.05
C PHE A 332 -6.37 -2.77 4.58
N PRO A 333 -7.01 -1.80 3.95
CA PRO A 333 -6.68 -1.45 2.57
C PRO A 333 -5.32 -0.74 2.48
N ASP A 334 -4.42 -1.29 1.68
CA ASP A 334 -3.12 -0.70 1.34
C ASP A 334 -3.25 0.29 0.19
N ILE A 335 -2.28 1.19 0.07
CA ILE A 335 -2.29 2.25 -0.92
C ILE A 335 -1.32 1.92 -2.05
N VAL A 336 -1.86 1.70 -3.24
CA VAL A 336 -1.07 1.55 -4.47
C VAL A 336 -0.92 2.91 -5.14
N THR A 337 0.31 3.28 -5.46
CA THR A 337 0.60 4.52 -6.18
C THR A 337 1.31 4.23 -7.49
N ALA A 338 0.97 5.00 -8.51
CA ALA A 338 1.60 4.97 -9.81
C ALA A 338 1.97 6.40 -10.26
N PRO A 339 3.17 6.62 -10.79
CA PRO A 339 3.59 7.93 -11.22
C PRO A 339 2.91 8.34 -12.53
N GLY A 340 2.79 9.63 -12.74
CA GLY A 340 2.45 10.19 -14.02
C GLY A 340 3.60 10.17 -15.01
N ARG A 341 3.60 11.14 -15.96
CA ARG A 341 4.63 11.25 -17.02
C ARG A 341 5.98 11.71 -16.49
N ASP A 342 6.99 11.61 -17.34
CA ASP A 342 8.34 12.15 -17.15
C ASP A 342 9.13 11.48 -16.02
N THR A 343 8.82 10.22 -15.72
CA THR A 343 9.57 9.40 -14.77
C THR A 343 9.39 7.91 -15.06
N GLN A 344 10.28 7.10 -14.51
CA GLN A 344 10.19 5.64 -14.58
C GLN A 344 8.86 5.16 -14.00
N PRO A 345 8.19 4.15 -14.59
CA PRO A 345 6.90 3.60 -14.14
C PRO A 345 7.05 2.75 -12.88
N LEU A 346 7.49 3.38 -11.79
CA LEU A 346 7.75 2.76 -10.51
C LEU A 346 6.46 2.71 -9.68
N ILE A 347 5.84 1.55 -9.63
CA ILE A 347 4.67 1.32 -8.77
C ILE A 347 5.16 1.14 -7.34
N ARG A 348 4.51 1.82 -6.40
CA ARG A 348 4.78 1.71 -4.96
C ARG A 348 3.52 1.29 -4.22
N VAL A 349 3.68 0.40 -3.25
CA VAL A 349 2.61 -0.07 -2.37
C VAL A 349 2.97 0.32 -0.95
N PHE A 350 2.09 1.04 -0.31
CA PHE A 350 2.24 1.47 1.08
C PHE A 350 1.21 0.77 1.95
N ASP A 351 1.64 0.29 3.09
CA ASP A 351 0.77 -0.29 4.12
C ASP A 351 -0.26 0.74 4.59
N GLY A 352 -1.53 0.37 4.57
CA GLY A 352 -2.63 1.28 4.88
C GLY A 352 -2.70 1.73 6.33
N ARG A 353 -2.08 0.99 7.24
CA ARG A 353 -2.04 1.31 8.68
C ARG A 353 -0.87 2.19 9.06
N THR A 354 0.32 1.87 8.51
CA THR A 354 1.59 2.46 8.93
C THR A 354 2.12 3.48 7.94
N LEU A 355 1.60 3.51 6.72
CA LEU A 355 2.12 4.24 5.55
C LEU A 355 3.57 3.87 5.21
N GLY A 356 4.07 2.76 5.76
CA GLY A 356 5.35 2.19 5.40
C GLY A 356 5.32 1.61 3.99
N LEU A 357 6.45 1.69 3.27
CA LEU A 357 6.57 1.08 1.95
C LEU A 357 6.59 -0.45 2.08
N LEU A 358 5.55 -1.12 1.59
CA LEU A 358 5.47 -2.59 1.56
C LEU A 358 6.33 -3.16 0.43
N THR A 359 6.19 -2.62 -0.77
CA THR A 359 6.94 -3.07 -1.95
C THR A 359 6.95 -2.00 -3.04
N GLN A 360 7.87 -2.15 -3.99
CA GLN A 360 7.91 -1.35 -5.21
C GLN A 360 8.47 -2.17 -6.37
N PHE A 361 8.00 -1.88 -7.58
CA PHE A 361 8.48 -2.53 -8.79
C PHE A 361 8.29 -1.64 -10.01
N VAL A 362 9.10 -1.89 -11.05
CA VAL A 362 8.99 -1.20 -12.34
C VAL A 362 8.02 -1.99 -13.23
N ALA A 363 6.94 -1.33 -13.67
CA ALA A 363 5.90 -2.01 -14.45
C ALA A 363 6.26 -2.22 -15.93
N TYR A 364 7.02 -1.30 -16.52
CA TYR A 364 7.43 -1.34 -17.93
C TYR A 364 8.91 -1.05 -18.06
N ASP A 365 9.57 -1.76 -18.99
CA ASP A 365 11.01 -1.59 -19.24
C ASP A 365 11.35 -0.21 -19.80
N PRO A 366 12.54 0.34 -19.45
CA PRO A 366 13.04 1.59 -20.05
C PRO A 366 13.13 1.50 -21.60
N PRO A 367 12.89 2.59 -22.31
CA PRO A 367 12.75 3.99 -21.85
C PRO A 367 11.30 4.46 -21.63
N TYR A 368 10.47 3.69 -20.94
CA TYR A 368 9.07 4.05 -20.71
C TYR A 368 8.92 5.16 -19.65
N ASP A 369 8.30 6.29 -20.00
CA ASP A 369 8.09 7.47 -19.14
C ASP A 369 6.70 8.13 -19.32
N LEU A 370 5.76 7.44 -19.95
CA LEU A 370 4.44 7.98 -20.33
C LEU A 370 3.42 8.02 -19.18
N GLY A 371 3.84 7.61 -17.99
CA GLY A 371 2.96 7.49 -16.82
C GLY A 371 2.13 6.21 -16.83
N THR A 372 1.52 5.89 -15.69
CA THR A 372 0.78 4.65 -15.49
C THR A 372 -0.52 4.88 -14.73
N PHE A 373 -1.51 4.01 -14.96
CA PHE A 373 -2.75 3.90 -14.22
C PHE A 373 -2.79 2.59 -13.48
N VAL A 374 -3.43 2.55 -12.31
CA VAL A 374 -3.48 1.36 -11.45
C VAL A 374 -4.89 1.10 -10.97
N ALA A 375 -5.20 -0.19 -10.83
CA ALA A 375 -6.34 -0.70 -10.08
C ALA A 375 -5.88 -1.89 -9.24
N ALA A 376 -6.56 -2.17 -8.13
CA ALA A 376 -6.24 -3.29 -7.26
C ALA A 376 -7.52 -3.97 -6.77
N ALA A 377 -7.57 -5.30 -6.85
CA ALA A 377 -8.65 -6.13 -6.31
C ALA A 377 -8.20 -7.60 -6.20
N ASP A 378 -8.88 -8.38 -5.38
CA ASP A 378 -8.64 -9.82 -5.28
C ASP A 378 -9.32 -10.55 -6.46
N ILE A 379 -8.51 -10.93 -7.45
CA ILE A 379 -8.97 -11.72 -8.62
C ILE A 379 -8.68 -13.21 -8.46
N THR A 380 -7.99 -13.62 -7.44
CA THR A 380 -7.59 -15.02 -7.21
C THR A 380 -8.40 -15.70 -6.12
N ARG A 381 -9.23 -14.96 -5.39
CA ARG A 381 -10.04 -15.40 -4.23
C ARG A 381 -9.21 -15.99 -3.09
N ASP A 382 -7.98 -15.61 -2.99
CA ASP A 382 -7.10 -16.05 -1.90
C ASP A 382 -7.02 -15.03 -0.74
N GLY A 383 -7.82 -13.96 -0.80
CA GLY A 383 -7.86 -12.86 0.16
C GLY A 383 -6.76 -11.83 -0.06
N ARG A 384 -6.10 -11.85 -1.23
CA ARG A 384 -5.05 -10.90 -1.62
C ARG A 384 -5.41 -10.20 -2.91
N ALA A 385 -5.10 -8.94 -2.97
CA ALA A 385 -5.35 -8.19 -4.17
C ALA A 385 -4.21 -8.31 -5.19
N VAL A 386 -4.60 -8.30 -6.44
CA VAL A 386 -3.71 -8.18 -7.60
C VAL A 386 -3.72 -6.72 -8.05
N VAL A 387 -2.59 -6.23 -8.56
CA VAL A 387 -2.48 -4.90 -9.13
C VAL A 387 -2.47 -4.98 -10.64
N ALA A 388 -3.47 -4.35 -11.28
CA ALA A 388 -3.50 -4.09 -12.71
C ALA A 388 -2.81 -2.76 -13.01
N VAL A 389 -1.91 -2.75 -13.97
CA VAL A 389 -1.19 -1.56 -14.42
C VAL A 389 -1.47 -1.33 -15.89
N GLY A 390 -2.01 -0.15 -16.21
CA GLY A 390 -2.26 0.30 -17.57
C GLY A 390 -1.31 1.45 -17.95
N PRO A 391 -0.79 1.49 -19.19
CA PRO A 391 0.11 2.55 -19.64
C PRO A 391 -0.65 3.85 -19.91
N GLY A 392 0.05 4.97 -19.76
CA GLY A 392 -0.45 6.29 -20.13
C GLY A 392 -0.57 6.50 -21.65
N PRO A 393 -1.28 7.57 -22.07
CA PRO A 393 -1.42 7.92 -23.48
C PRO A 393 -0.07 8.21 -24.13
N GLY A 394 0.10 7.80 -25.38
CA GLY A 394 1.36 7.85 -26.15
C GLY A 394 2.03 6.47 -26.25
N GLY A 395 1.70 5.53 -25.36
CA GLY A 395 2.16 4.16 -25.39
C GLY A 395 1.12 3.17 -25.94
N PRO A 396 1.55 1.94 -26.32
CA PRO A 396 0.63 0.88 -26.71
C PRO A 396 -0.25 0.52 -25.49
N PRO A 397 -1.51 0.09 -25.70
CA PRO A 397 -2.42 -0.29 -24.61
C PRO A 397 -2.06 -1.66 -24.02
N HIS A 398 -0.91 -1.75 -23.37
CA HIS A 398 -0.35 -2.97 -22.81
C HIS A 398 -0.63 -3.06 -21.32
N VAL A 399 -1.75 -3.67 -20.94
CA VAL A 399 -2.12 -3.86 -19.53
C VAL A 399 -1.38 -5.06 -18.96
N LYS A 400 -0.83 -4.91 -17.76
CA LYS A 400 -0.14 -5.95 -17.00
C LYS A 400 -0.79 -6.17 -15.64
N LEU A 401 -0.88 -7.42 -15.21
CA LEU A 401 -1.44 -7.85 -13.93
C LEU A 401 -0.30 -8.42 -13.06
N PHE A 402 -0.16 -7.90 -11.85
CA PHE A 402 0.91 -8.30 -10.92
C PHE A 402 0.33 -8.88 -9.63
N ASP A 403 0.79 -10.06 -9.26
CA ASP A 403 0.67 -10.56 -7.89
C ASP A 403 1.75 -9.90 -7.04
N ILE A 404 1.34 -9.01 -6.16
CA ILE A 404 2.26 -8.24 -5.32
C ILE A 404 2.87 -9.13 -4.23
N ALA A 405 2.11 -10.08 -3.73
CA ALA A 405 2.56 -11.01 -2.71
C ALA A 405 3.63 -11.98 -3.25
N ALA A 406 3.46 -12.47 -4.48
CA ALA A 406 4.45 -13.31 -5.15
C ALA A 406 5.57 -12.50 -5.85
N GLY A 407 5.44 -11.18 -5.97
CA GLY A 407 6.36 -10.31 -6.72
C GLY A 407 6.46 -10.70 -8.20
N LYS A 408 5.33 -11.13 -8.81
CA LYS A 408 5.32 -11.78 -10.11
C LYS A 408 4.31 -11.15 -11.07
N LEU A 409 4.71 -11.01 -12.34
CA LEU A 409 3.77 -10.78 -13.43
C LEU A 409 2.90 -12.03 -13.60
N LEU A 410 1.56 -11.85 -13.48
CA LEU A 410 0.58 -12.92 -13.65
C LEU A 410 0.17 -13.05 -15.10
N ASP A 411 -0.20 -11.93 -15.72
CA ASP A 411 -0.73 -11.91 -17.08
C ASP A 411 -0.54 -10.54 -17.73
N GLU A 412 -0.68 -10.49 -19.06
CA GLU A 412 -0.62 -9.25 -19.84
C GLU A 412 -1.55 -9.29 -21.04
N VAL A 413 -2.18 -8.16 -21.37
CA VAL A 413 -3.12 -8.07 -22.47
C VAL A 413 -2.99 -6.75 -23.23
N PHE A 414 -3.23 -6.79 -24.55
CA PHE A 414 -3.37 -5.62 -25.42
C PHE A 414 -4.84 -5.47 -25.84
N PRO A 415 -5.69 -4.85 -25.01
CA PRO A 415 -7.14 -4.84 -25.25
C PRO A 415 -7.54 -4.16 -26.56
N TYR A 416 -6.73 -3.22 -27.07
CA TYR A 416 -7.03 -2.43 -28.26
C TYR A 416 -6.07 -2.68 -29.43
N GLY A 417 -5.22 -3.73 -29.34
CA GLY A 417 -4.18 -3.99 -30.30
C GLY A 417 -2.88 -3.23 -30.00
N LYS A 418 -1.78 -3.66 -30.61
CA LYS A 418 -0.44 -3.15 -30.31
C LYS A 418 -0.09 -1.86 -31.06
N GLU A 419 -0.86 -1.54 -32.10
CA GLU A 419 -0.56 -0.42 -33.01
C GLU A 419 -1.04 0.93 -32.48
N LEU A 420 -2.09 0.93 -31.65
CA LEU A 420 -2.61 2.16 -31.06
C LEU A 420 -1.68 2.72 -29.98
N ARG A 421 -1.80 4.02 -29.75
CA ARG A 421 -1.02 4.74 -28.75
C ARG A 421 -1.90 5.37 -27.67
N CYS A 422 -3.10 4.86 -27.51
CA CYS A 422 -4.08 5.34 -26.54
C CYS A 422 -3.69 5.08 -25.08
N GLY A 423 -2.76 4.16 -24.81
CA GLY A 423 -2.62 3.60 -23.48
C GLY A 423 -3.87 2.84 -23.04
N ALA A 424 -4.01 2.59 -21.74
CA ALA A 424 -5.20 1.97 -21.17
C ALA A 424 -5.42 2.46 -19.72
N ARG A 425 -6.67 2.74 -19.34
CA ARG A 425 -7.07 2.86 -17.94
C ARG A 425 -7.77 1.58 -17.55
N VAL A 426 -7.63 1.21 -16.28
CA VAL A 426 -8.02 -0.08 -15.76
C VAL A 426 -8.90 0.06 -14.52
N ALA A 427 -9.82 -0.87 -14.35
CA ALA A 427 -10.54 -1.13 -13.11
C ALA A 427 -10.66 -2.64 -12.91
N LEU A 428 -10.86 -3.07 -11.67
CA LEU A 428 -11.04 -4.46 -11.27
C LEU A 428 -12.28 -4.56 -10.38
N ALA A 429 -13.27 -5.35 -10.78
CA ALA A 429 -14.47 -5.64 -10.00
C ALA A 429 -15.21 -6.87 -10.55
N ASP A 430 -15.95 -7.57 -9.70
CA ASP A 430 -16.80 -8.70 -10.09
C ASP A 430 -18.06 -8.19 -10.83
N VAL A 431 -18.06 -8.27 -12.16
CA VAL A 431 -19.18 -7.80 -12.99
C VAL A 431 -20.16 -8.92 -13.39
N ASP A 432 -19.75 -10.18 -13.32
CA ASP A 432 -20.61 -11.31 -13.67
C ASP A 432 -21.21 -12.03 -12.46
N GLY A 433 -20.79 -11.66 -11.24
CA GLY A 433 -21.30 -12.19 -9.97
C GLY A 433 -20.69 -13.54 -9.62
N ASP A 434 -19.57 -13.93 -10.24
CA ASP A 434 -18.89 -15.18 -9.96
C ASP A 434 -18.00 -15.11 -8.72
N GLY A 435 -17.90 -13.92 -8.11
CA GLY A 435 -17.14 -13.56 -6.92
C GLY A 435 -15.64 -13.41 -7.18
N THR A 436 -15.22 -13.34 -8.43
CA THR A 436 -13.85 -13.04 -8.85
C THR A 436 -13.82 -11.68 -9.52
N ALA A 437 -12.85 -10.83 -9.25
CA ALA A 437 -12.77 -9.54 -9.91
C ALA A 437 -12.38 -9.70 -11.39
N ASP A 438 -13.13 -9.05 -12.27
CA ASP A 438 -12.88 -8.99 -13.69
C ASP A 438 -12.04 -7.79 -14.07
N LEU A 439 -11.31 -7.85 -15.18
CA LEU A 439 -10.53 -6.74 -15.70
C LEU A 439 -11.38 -5.88 -16.64
N ILE A 440 -11.57 -4.64 -16.31
CA ILE A 440 -12.22 -3.63 -17.13
C ILE A 440 -11.15 -2.69 -17.70
N THR A 441 -11.23 -2.44 -19.02
CA THR A 441 -10.31 -1.52 -19.69
C THR A 441 -11.06 -0.48 -20.49
N VAL A 442 -10.53 0.76 -20.51
CA VAL A 442 -10.98 1.84 -21.38
C VAL A 442 -9.77 2.55 -22.01
N PRO A 443 -9.88 3.03 -23.26
CA PRO A 443 -8.77 3.70 -23.93
C PRO A 443 -8.56 5.12 -23.42
N GLY A 444 -7.34 5.60 -23.53
CA GLY A 444 -7.03 7.01 -23.47
C GLY A 444 -7.32 7.73 -24.78
N PRO A 445 -6.97 9.01 -24.88
CA PRO A 445 -7.17 9.80 -26.09
C PRO A 445 -6.28 9.28 -27.22
N ASP A 446 -6.91 8.98 -28.37
CA ASP A 446 -6.24 8.53 -29.59
C ASP A 446 -7.21 8.67 -30.78
N PRO A 447 -6.78 9.21 -31.94
CA PRO A 447 -7.63 9.37 -33.13
C PRO A 447 -8.09 8.04 -33.73
N GLY A 448 -7.37 6.94 -33.47
CA GLY A 448 -7.63 5.62 -34.04
C GLY A 448 -8.67 4.80 -33.30
N ILE A 449 -9.14 5.23 -32.11
CA ILE A 449 -10.09 4.45 -31.32
C ILE A 449 -11.21 5.31 -30.73
N GLY A 450 -12.44 4.77 -30.75
CA GLY A 450 -13.61 5.33 -30.09
C GLY A 450 -13.67 5.02 -28.59
N PRO A 451 -14.77 5.38 -27.90
CA PRO A 451 -14.94 5.22 -26.46
C PRO A 451 -15.29 3.78 -26.07
N GLN A 452 -14.46 2.82 -26.50
CA GLN A 452 -14.68 1.39 -26.37
C GLN A 452 -14.33 0.89 -24.98
N VAL A 453 -15.29 0.28 -24.31
CA VAL A 453 -15.12 -0.44 -23.05
C VAL A 453 -14.95 -1.92 -23.34
N LYS A 454 -13.97 -2.56 -22.71
CA LYS A 454 -13.81 -4.02 -22.75
C LYS A 454 -13.75 -4.58 -21.34
N VAL A 455 -14.47 -5.69 -21.14
CA VAL A 455 -14.55 -6.43 -19.89
C VAL A 455 -14.03 -7.84 -20.12
N PHE A 456 -13.04 -8.25 -19.34
CA PHE A 456 -12.43 -9.59 -19.41
C PHE A 456 -12.67 -10.33 -18.11
N ASN A 457 -13.11 -11.59 -18.19
CA ASN A 457 -13.33 -12.43 -17.02
C ASN A 457 -12.01 -12.70 -16.28
N GLY A 458 -11.99 -12.42 -14.97
CA GLY A 458 -10.79 -12.51 -14.15
C GLY A 458 -10.25 -13.93 -13.96
N ARG A 459 -11.08 -14.97 -14.13
CA ARG A 459 -10.66 -16.37 -13.98
C ARG A 459 -9.94 -16.92 -15.20
N ASN A 460 -10.36 -16.50 -16.40
CA ASN A 460 -9.93 -17.17 -17.62
C ASN A 460 -9.49 -16.21 -18.74
N GLY A 461 -9.48 -14.89 -18.48
CA GLY A 461 -9.08 -13.85 -19.42
C GLY A 461 -9.99 -13.69 -20.64
N LYS A 462 -11.14 -14.37 -20.71
CA LYS A 462 -12.04 -14.27 -21.86
C LYS A 462 -12.74 -12.92 -21.89
N LEU A 463 -12.89 -12.36 -23.08
CA LEU A 463 -13.71 -11.17 -23.28
C LEU A 463 -15.19 -11.51 -22.97
N LEU A 464 -15.74 -10.90 -21.93
CA LEU A 464 -17.14 -11.00 -21.52
C LEU A 464 -18.01 -10.05 -22.34
N ARG A 465 -17.54 -8.81 -22.51
CA ARG A 465 -18.31 -7.75 -23.16
C ARG A 465 -17.43 -6.68 -23.79
N GLU A 466 -17.95 -6.10 -24.87
CA GLU A 466 -17.38 -4.94 -25.55
C GLU A 466 -18.52 -4.01 -25.99
N PHE A 467 -18.40 -2.70 -25.76
CA PHE A 467 -19.38 -1.69 -26.18
C PHE A 467 -18.76 -0.27 -26.16
N ASN A 468 -19.41 0.67 -26.84
CA ASN A 468 -19.05 2.09 -26.81
C ASN A 468 -19.80 2.81 -25.69
N ALA A 469 -19.08 3.42 -24.73
CA ALA A 469 -19.68 4.13 -23.60
C ALA A 469 -20.26 5.52 -23.98
N PHE A 470 -19.82 6.11 -25.10
CA PHE A 470 -20.25 7.41 -25.62
C PHE A 470 -20.43 7.35 -27.14
N ASP A 471 -20.72 8.49 -27.77
CA ASP A 471 -20.76 8.58 -29.23
C ASP A 471 -19.46 8.01 -29.83
N GLU A 472 -19.59 7.17 -30.84
CA GLU A 472 -18.46 6.46 -31.47
C GLU A 472 -17.40 7.40 -32.07
N ARG A 473 -17.75 8.68 -32.30
CA ARG A 473 -16.81 9.73 -32.78
C ARG A 473 -15.97 10.32 -31.67
N TRP A 474 -16.29 10.03 -30.39
CA TRP A 474 -15.48 10.51 -29.26
C TRP A 474 -14.06 9.95 -29.31
N ARG A 475 -13.06 10.82 -29.20
CA ARG A 475 -11.63 10.47 -29.28
C ARG A 475 -10.83 10.98 -28.07
N GLY A 476 -11.50 11.64 -27.12
CA GLY A 476 -10.84 12.26 -25.97
C GLY A 476 -10.39 11.30 -24.88
N GLY A 477 -10.71 10.00 -25.02
CA GLY A 477 -10.40 9.00 -23.99
C GLY A 477 -11.43 8.94 -22.85
N LEU A 478 -11.27 7.96 -21.97
CA LEU A 478 -12.19 7.66 -20.89
C LEU A 478 -11.45 7.41 -19.57
N HIS A 479 -12.13 7.57 -18.44
CA HIS A 479 -11.78 7.07 -17.12
C HIS A 479 -12.81 6.05 -16.67
N VAL A 480 -12.40 5.07 -15.83
CA VAL A 480 -13.27 3.97 -15.38
C VAL A 480 -13.08 3.68 -13.90
N ALA A 481 -14.18 3.40 -13.24
CA ALA A 481 -14.30 2.73 -11.96
C ALA A 481 -15.43 1.70 -12.04
N ALA A 482 -15.46 0.74 -11.11
CA ALA A 482 -16.51 -0.26 -11.05
C ALA A 482 -16.82 -0.62 -9.60
N ALA A 483 -18.13 -0.70 -9.27
CA ALA A 483 -18.62 -1.13 -7.97
C ALA A 483 -20.10 -1.52 -8.06
N ASP A 484 -20.58 -2.35 -7.15
CA ASP A 484 -22.00 -2.70 -7.04
C ASP A 484 -22.82 -1.56 -6.43
N VAL A 485 -23.12 -0.55 -7.25
CA VAL A 485 -23.89 0.65 -6.85
C VAL A 485 -25.40 0.41 -6.87
N THR A 486 -25.85 -0.75 -7.31
CA THR A 486 -27.26 -1.14 -7.28
C THR A 486 -27.57 -2.19 -6.22
N ARG A 487 -26.54 -2.75 -5.60
CA ARG A 487 -26.61 -3.81 -4.59
C ARG A 487 -27.27 -5.09 -5.09
N ASN A 488 -26.94 -5.46 -6.32
CA ASN A 488 -27.44 -6.67 -6.97
C ASN A 488 -26.43 -7.84 -6.94
N GLY A 489 -25.27 -7.65 -6.31
CA GLY A 489 -24.18 -8.62 -6.24
C GLY A 489 -23.25 -8.58 -7.47
N ARG A 490 -23.37 -7.58 -8.35
CA ARG A 490 -22.55 -7.37 -9.54
C ARG A 490 -22.13 -5.91 -9.64
N ALA A 491 -20.89 -5.68 -10.04
CA ALA A 491 -20.41 -4.32 -10.21
C ALA A 491 -20.94 -3.66 -11.48
N GLU A 492 -21.48 -2.47 -11.36
CA GLU A 492 -21.73 -1.55 -12.46
C GLU A 492 -20.45 -0.81 -12.86
N LEU A 493 -20.36 -0.39 -14.13
CA LEU A 493 -19.27 0.41 -14.64
C LEU A 493 -19.62 1.90 -14.56
N ILE A 494 -18.72 2.67 -13.98
CA ILE A 494 -18.79 4.12 -13.88
C ILE A 494 -17.75 4.68 -14.83
N ILE A 495 -18.19 5.34 -15.90
CA ILE A 495 -17.31 5.84 -16.96
C ILE A 495 -17.36 7.36 -16.98
N GLY A 496 -16.18 7.98 -16.89
CA GLY A 496 -15.99 9.42 -17.05
C GLY A 496 -15.31 9.76 -18.37
N THR A 497 -15.67 10.87 -19.01
CA THR A 497 -14.94 11.41 -20.17
C THR A 497 -13.62 12.03 -19.73
N ASP A 498 -12.55 11.81 -20.48
CA ASP A 498 -11.31 12.55 -20.30
C ASP A 498 -11.41 13.98 -20.91
N ALA A 499 -10.36 14.77 -20.83
CA ALA A 499 -10.36 16.17 -21.27
C ALA A 499 -10.69 16.35 -22.76
N GLY A 500 -11.24 17.53 -23.10
CA GLY A 500 -11.53 17.92 -24.49
C GLY A 500 -13.03 18.00 -24.84
N GLY A 501 -13.89 17.42 -24.03
CA GLY A 501 -15.35 17.50 -24.15
C GLY A 501 -16.05 17.82 -22.83
N PRO A 502 -17.39 17.83 -22.80
CA PRO A 502 -18.12 17.95 -21.55
C PRO A 502 -17.73 16.85 -20.58
N ALA A 503 -17.47 17.20 -19.31
CA ALA A 503 -17.16 16.25 -18.26
C ALA A 503 -18.43 15.46 -17.88
N SER A 504 -18.66 14.33 -18.55
CA SER A 504 -19.85 13.49 -18.38
C SER A 504 -19.51 12.21 -17.65
N VAL A 505 -20.37 11.80 -16.73
CA VAL A 505 -20.32 10.51 -16.04
C VAL A 505 -21.50 9.66 -16.51
N ARG A 506 -21.22 8.42 -16.88
CA ARG A 506 -22.22 7.41 -17.24
C ARG A 506 -22.04 6.16 -16.38
N VAL A 507 -23.16 5.56 -15.97
CA VAL A 507 -23.19 4.29 -15.24
C VAL A 507 -23.86 3.24 -16.12
N PHE A 508 -23.21 2.09 -16.25
CA PHE A 508 -23.68 1.00 -17.10
C PHE A 508 -23.85 -0.31 -16.32
N ASP A 509 -24.87 -1.08 -16.67
CA ASP A 509 -24.88 -2.52 -16.47
C ASP A 509 -23.89 -3.13 -17.49
N PRO A 510 -22.75 -3.71 -17.04
CA PRO A 510 -21.68 -4.10 -17.96
C PRO A 510 -22.08 -5.22 -18.91
N LEU A 511 -22.83 -6.22 -18.44
CA LEU A 511 -23.15 -7.41 -19.23
C LEU A 511 -24.25 -7.12 -20.23
N ALA A 512 -25.26 -6.34 -19.85
CA ALA A 512 -26.30 -5.89 -20.78
C ALA A 512 -25.81 -4.78 -21.72
N GLY A 513 -24.73 -4.06 -21.36
CA GLY A 513 -24.30 -2.85 -22.08
C GLY A 513 -25.33 -1.71 -21.96
N ARG A 514 -26.18 -1.75 -20.93
CA ARG A 514 -27.32 -0.84 -20.75
C ARG A 514 -26.92 0.36 -19.91
N LEU A 515 -27.18 1.55 -20.44
CA LEU A 515 -27.02 2.80 -19.69
C LEU A 515 -28.06 2.87 -18.55
N LEU A 516 -27.60 3.05 -17.33
CA LEU A 516 -28.42 3.20 -16.12
C LEU A 516 -28.60 4.65 -15.70
N ALA A 517 -27.55 5.48 -15.86
CA ALA A 517 -27.57 6.90 -15.49
C ALA A 517 -26.54 7.71 -16.27
N GLU A 518 -26.82 9.00 -16.45
CA GLU A 518 -25.88 9.97 -17.01
C GLU A 518 -26.08 11.35 -16.37
N TRP A 519 -24.96 12.04 -16.05
CA TRP A 519 -24.98 13.43 -15.58
C TRP A 519 -23.63 14.11 -15.81
N GLN A 520 -23.62 15.43 -15.66
CA GLN A 520 -22.42 16.27 -15.80
C GLN A 520 -22.09 16.93 -14.45
N PRO A 521 -21.16 16.33 -13.65
CA PRO A 521 -20.88 16.80 -12.31
C PRO A 521 -20.38 18.26 -12.26
N TYR A 522 -19.77 18.75 -13.33
CA TYR A 522 -19.18 20.10 -13.41
C TYR A 522 -19.87 21.03 -14.41
N GLY A 523 -21.07 20.62 -14.85
CA GLY A 523 -21.81 21.35 -15.88
C GLY A 523 -21.19 21.23 -17.27
N ASN A 524 -21.87 21.80 -18.25
CA ASN A 524 -21.54 21.64 -19.68
C ASN A 524 -20.38 22.52 -20.17
N GLN A 525 -19.87 23.43 -19.36
CA GLN A 525 -18.76 24.32 -19.72
C GLN A 525 -17.39 23.80 -19.32
N PHE A 526 -17.32 22.90 -18.34
CA PHE A 526 -16.06 22.32 -17.89
C PHE A 526 -15.52 21.31 -18.91
N ARG A 527 -14.25 21.50 -19.34
CA ARG A 527 -13.59 20.69 -20.38
C ARG A 527 -12.40 19.90 -19.88
N GLY A 528 -12.10 19.97 -18.58
CA GLY A 528 -10.95 19.29 -17.97
C GLY A 528 -11.11 17.77 -17.84
N GLY A 529 -12.28 17.21 -18.21
CA GLY A 529 -12.62 15.81 -18.01
C GLY A 529 -13.03 15.48 -16.57
N VAL A 530 -13.49 14.26 -16.35
CA VAL A 530 -13.89 13.75 -15.04
C VAL A 530 -13.27 12.39 -14.79
N ARG A 531 -12.52 12.29 -13.70
CA ARG A 531 -12.00 11.04 -13.16
C ARG A 531 -13.01 10.48 -12.18
N VAL A 532 -13.16 9.17 -12.15
CA VAL A 532 -14.21 8.50 -11.37
C VAL A 532 -13.63 7.48 -10.41
N ALA A 533 -14.30 7.33 -9.28
CA ALA A 533 -14.07 6.28 -8.28
C ALA A 533 -15.42 5.86 -7.66
N ALA A 534 -15.43 4.76 -6.94
CA ALA A 534 -16.60 4.31 -6.20
C ALA A 534 -16.21 3.73 -4.85
N PHE A 535 -16.85 4.22 -3.80
CA PHE A 535 -16.76 3.72 -2.42
C PHE A 535 -17.92 4.28 -1.60
N ASP A 536 -18.27 3.62 -0.51
CA ASP A 536 -19.38 4.02 0.35
C ASP A 536 -19.01 5.27 1.18
N VAL A 537 -19.44 6.44 0.73
CA VAL A 537 -19.15 7.74 1.34
C VAL A 537 -20.07 8.03 2.52
N ASN A 538 -21.34 7.62 2.44
CA ASN A 538 -22.39 7.97 3.39
C ASN A 538 -22.68 6.91 4.45
N ASN A 539 -21.99 5.76 4.35
CA ASN A 539 -22.07 4.67 5.31
C ASN A 539 -23.38 3.87 5.25
N ASP A 540 -24.01 3.76 4.09
CA ASP A 540 -25.25 3.01 3.91
C ASP A 540 -25.04 1.57 3.39
N GLY A 541 -23.79 1.17 3.19
CA GLY A 541 -23.39 -0.15 2.72
C GLY A 541 -23.48 -0.32 1.20
N VAL A 542 -23.69 0.77 0.45
CA VAL A 542 -23.69 0.80 -1.01
C VAL A 542 -22.57 1.73 -1.51
N PRO A 543 -21.72 1.31 -2.42
CA PRO A 543 -20.72 2.23 -3.00
C PRO A 543 -21.37 3.41 -3.69
N ASP A 544 -20.87 4.61 -3.40
CA ASP A 544 -21.28 5.89 -3.98
C ASP A 544 -20.36 6.25 -5.15
N VAL A 545 -20.87 7.09 -6.06
CA VAL A 545 -20.08 7.56 -7.20
C VAL A 545 -19.33 8.84 -6.86
N VAL A 546 -18.02 8.81 -6.99
CA VAL A 546 -17.16 9.97 -6.76
C VAL A 546 -16.60 10.47 -8.08
N ALA A 547 -16.85 11.76 -8.35
CA ALA A 547 -16.37 12.49 -9.50
C ALA A 547 -15.25 13.45 -9.07
N ALA A 548 -14.05 13.26 -9.61
CA ALA A 548 -12.92 14.16 -9.40
C ALA A 548 -12.62 14.95 -10.68
N PRO A 549 -12.29 16.25 -10.59
CA PRO A 549 -12.00 17.02 -11.78
C PRO A 549 -10.67 16.58 -12.40
N GLY A 550 -10.62 16.57 -13.73
CA GLY A 550 -9.38 16.52 -14.46
C GLY A 550 -8.68 17.89 -14.43
N THR A 551 -7.70 18.08 -15.33
CA THR A 551 -6.90 19.33 -15.39
C THR A 551 -7.70 20.52 -15.91
N GLY A 552 -7.35 21.75 -15.53
CA GLY A 552 -7.79 22.97 -16.22
C GLY A 552 -8.57 23.99 -15.43
N SER A 553 -8.91 23.77 -14.16
CA SER A 553 -9.58 24.79 -13.34
C SER A 553 -9.11 24.74 -11.89
N VAL A 554 -8.86 25.92 -11.34
CA VAL A 554 -8.45 26.09 -9.93
C VAL A 554 -9.64 25.85 -9.01
N ASN A 555 -9.44 25.15 -7.91
CA ASN A 555 -10.43 24.95 -6.83
C ASN A 555 -11.73 24.24 -7.28
N VAL A 556 -11.68 23.40 -8.32
CA VAL A 556 -12.84 22.56 -8.67
C VAL A 556 -12.92 21.40 -7.67
N PRO A 557 -14.07 21.25 -6.96
CA PRO A 557 -14.19 20.24 -5.92
C PRO A 557 -14.33 18.82 -6.47
N ILE A 558 -13.92 17.84 -5.69
CA ILE A 558 -14.38 16.45 -5.82
C ILE A 558 -15.82 16.40 -5.34
N ARG A 559 -16.69 15.71 -6.06
CA ARG A 559 -18.12 15.57 -5.77
C ARG A 559 -18.52 14.13 -5.58
N ALA A 560 -19.27 13.84 -4.51
CA ALA A 560 -19.82 12.53 -4.22
C ALA A 560 -21.33 12.50 -4.49
N TYR A 561 -21.79 11.40 -5.06
CA TYR A 561 -23.19 11.16 -5.42
C TYR A 561 -23.61 9.78 -4.92
N ASP A 562 -24.74 9.72 -4.22
CA ASP A 562 -25.34 8.48 -3.73
C ASP A 562 -25.44 7.42 -4.84
N GLY A 563 -24.91 6.25 -4.54
CA GLY A 563 -24.77 5.17 -5.52
C GLY A 563 -26.08 4.69 -6.13
N ARG A 564 -27.18 4.77 -5.41
CA ARG A 564 -28.51 4.30 -5.85
C ARG A 564 -29.36 5.41 -6.48
N THR A 565 -29.36 6.59 -5.87
CA THR A 565 -30.27 7.67 -6.24
C THR A 565 -29.63 8.74 -7.12
N ARG A 566 -28.30 8.77 -7.20
CA ARG A 566 -27.47 9.80 -7.88
C ARG A 566 -27.63 11.20 -7.28
N ARG A 567 -28.20 11.32 -6.07
CA ARG A 567 -28.29 12.60 -5.37
C ARG A 567 -26.92 13.04 -4.87
N PRO A 568 -26.59 14.33 -4.90
CA PRO A 568 -25.36 14.82 -4.31
C PRO A 568 -25.30 14.51 -2.80
N LEU A 569 -24.18 13.97 -2.34
CA LEU A 569 -23.88 13.73 -0.93
C LEU A 569 -23.01 14.85 -0.34
N GLY A 570 -22.13 15.43 -1.15
CA GLY A 570 -21.25 16.50 -0.74
C GLY A 570 -20.13 16.78 -1.73
N GLU A 571 -19.32 17.79 -1.42
CA GLU A 571 -18.16 18.15 -2.21
C GLU A 571 -17.04 18.71 -1.32
N PHE A 572 -15.80 18.59 -1.76
CA PHE A 572 -14.64 19.15 -1.07
C PHE A 572 -13.46 19.40 -2.03
N VAL A 573 -12.60 20.36 -1.68
CA VAL A 573 -11.37 20.64 -2.42
C VAL A 573 -10.21 19.90 -1.76
N PRO A 574 -9.59 18.92 -2.43
CA PRO A 574 -8.62 18.04 -1.78
C PRO A 574 -7.25 18.67 -1.53
N PHE A 575 -6.89 19.73 -2.26
CA PHE A 575 -5.59 20.40 -2.17
C PHE A 575 -5.78 21.91 -2.01
N GLU A 576 -4.79 22.57 -1.41
CA GLU A 576 -4.82 24.00 -1.11
C GLU A 576 -4.95 24.85 -2.38
N GLY A 577 -5.45 26.07 -2.21
CA GLY A 577 -5.85 26.98 -3.30
C GLY A 577 -4.75 27.25 -4.33
N GLY A 578 -5.16 27.39 -5.57
CA GLY A 578 -4.27 27.63 -6.71
C GLY A 578 -3.89 26.39 -7.52
N PHE A 579 -4.19 25.18 -7.05
CA PHE A 579 -3.88 23.96 -7.77
C PHE A 579 -4.92 23.67 -8.86
N ALA A 580 -4.46 23.53 -10.12
CA ALA A 580 -5.30 23.27 -11.30
C ALA A 580 -5.06 21.89 -11.94
N GLY A 581 -4.25 21.03 -11.33
CA GLY A 581 -3.86 19.73 -11.88
C GLY A 581 -4.93 18.64 -11.81
N GLY A 582 -6.06 18.92 -11.14
CA GLY A 582 -7.11 17.94 -10.89
C GLY A 582 -6.70 16.89 -9.86
N ALA A 583 -7.53 15.85 -9.67
CA ALA A 583 -7.32 14.84 -8.66
C ALA A 583 -7.59 13.43 -9.19
N PHE A 584 -6.85 12.44 -8.71
CA PHE A 584 -7.17 11.02 -8.86
C PHE A 584 -7.71 10.50 -7.54
N VAL A 585 -8.72 9.63 -7.56
CA VAL A 585 -9.35 9.10 -6.35
C VAL A 585 -9.35 7.59 -6.41
N GLY A 586 -9.02 6.96 -5.29
CA GLY A 586 -9.19 5.54 -5.03
C GLY A 586 -9.96 5.36 -3.72
N GLY A 587 -10.87 4.39 -3.67
CA GLY A 587 -11.68 4.12 -2.49
C GLY A 587 -12.08 2.63 -2.41
N LYS A 588 -12.41 2.17 -1.19
CA LYS A 588 -12.91 0.81 -0.92
C LYS A 588 -14.06 0.88 0.09
#